data_769955f6ebcf704d7e6785cc0086848f
#
_entry.id   769955f6ebcf704d7e6785cc0086848f
#
_cell.length_a   1.000
_cell.length_b   1.000
_cell.length_c   1.000
_cell.angle_alpha   90.00
_cell.angle_beta   90.00
_cell.angle_gamma   90.00
#
_symmetry.space_group_name_H-M   'P 1'
#
loop_
_entity.id
_entity.type
_entity.pdbx_description
1 polymer ?
#
loop_
_entity_poly.entity_id
_entity_poly.type
_entity_poly.pdbx_seq_one_letter_code
_entity_poly.pdbx_strand_id
1 'polypeptide(L)'
;MSTRPVALIILAAGQGTRMNSDLPKVLHPLGGVPMIEHSLASGLSLEPARVVVITGHGADQVEAALADHPVTCIRQNEQLGTGHAVAQARAALADFAGDAVVLFGDTPFVSEGSLTKLIAARADHDVVVLGFEADTPARYGRLVTKGTALHKIVEAKDATPDELAITLCNSGLMAADAAQLFDLLEQVDNANATGEYYLTDVPALAHKAGLKAGYVTCPEAETLGINSRAELARAEGIFQATRRAEMLDLGVTMHAPETVYFAHDTYIGRDAVIEPYVVFGPNVTVESGAHIRAFSHLEGAHVSQGAVVGP
;
A
#
# COMPACT_ATOMS: atom_id res chain seq x y z
N MET A 1 -8.82 7.95 19.22
CA MET A 1 -8.49 6.71 18.49
C MET A 1 -9.66 5.77 18.63
N SER A 2 -10.06 5.06 17.59
CA SER A 2 -11.10 4.02 17.69
C SER A 2 -10.65 2.99 18.73
N THR A 3 -11.53 2.62 19.63
CA THR A 3 -11.27 1.55 20.62
C THR A 3 -11.57 0.16 20.05
N ARG A 4 -12.02 0.11 18.80
CA ARG A 4 -12.38 -1.15 18.13
C ARG A 4 -11.10 -1.82 17.57
N PRO A 5 -10.96 -3.14 17.70
CA PRO A 5 -9.86 -3.87 17.09
C PRO A 5 -9.89 -3.73 15.56
N VAL A 6 -8.72 -3.76 14.94
CA VAL A 6 -8.56 -3.67 13.49
C VAL A 6 -8.11 -5.01 12.93
N ALA A 7 -8.68 -5.41 11.80
CA ALA A 7 -8.19 -6.47 10.95
C ALA A 7 -7.72 -5.88 9.61
N LEU A 8 -6.55 -6.29 9.14
CA LEU A 8 -6.08 -5.95 7.79
C LEU A 8 -6.48 -7.04 6.80
N ILE A 9 -6.87 -6.63 5.59
CA ILE A 9 -7.06 -7.49 4.43
C ILE A 9 -6.19 -6.92 3.31
N ILE A 10 -5.09 -7.60 2.98
CA ILE A 10 -4.13 -7.14 1.95
C ILE A 10 -4.35 -7.94 0.67
N LEU A 11 -4.68 -7.25 -0.42
CA LEU A 11 -4.93 -7.88 -1.71
C LEU A 11 -3.62 -8.08 -2.50
N ALA A 12 -3.27 -9.34 -2.74
CA ALA A 12 -2.05 -9.77 -3.43
C ALA A 12 -2.32 -10.86 -4.50
N ALA A 13 -3.57 -11.01 -4.96
CA ALA A 13 -4.00 -12.10 -5.85
C ALA A 13 -3.84 -11.79 -7.36
N GLY A 14 -3.54 -10.55 -7.72
CA GLY A 14 -3.54 -10.08 -9.12
C GLY A 14 -2.44 -10.71 -9.98
N GLN A 15 -2.74 -11.03 -11.24
CA GLN A 15 -1.81 -11.66 -12.20
C GLN A 15 -0.60 -10.78 -12.57
N GLY A 16 -0.73 -9.45 -12.52
CA GLY A 16 0.36 -8.53 -12.83
C GLY A 16 0.93 -8.64 -14.25
N THR A 17 0.10 -8.98 -15.24
CA THR A 17 0.53 -9.27 -16.63
C THR A 17 1.41 -8.18 -17.26
N ARG A 18 1.18 -6.91 -16.89
CA ARG A 18 1.96 -5.75 -17.37
C ARG A 18 3.40 -5.71 -16.82
N MET A 19 3.72 -6.49 -15.78
CA MET A 19 5.09 -6.64 -15.27
C MET A 19 5.98 -7.45 -16.22
N ASN A 20 5.37 -8.27 -17.08
CA ASN A 20 6.07 -9.16 -18.01
C ASN A 20 7.14 -9.99 -17.28
N SER A 21 6.72 -10.76 -16.27
CA SER A 21 7.58 -11.47 -15.34
C SER A 21 6.89 -12.70 -14.78
N ASP A 22 7.67 -13.74 -14.50
CA ASP A 22 7.22 -14.94 -13.80
C ASP A 22 7.13 -14.71 -12.27
N LEU A 23 7.79 -13.65 -11.77
CA LEU A 23 7.69 -13.24 -10.38
C LEU A 23 6.35 -12.54 -10.16
N PRO A 24 5.55 -12.93 -9.13
CA PRO A 24 4.35 -12.24 -8.76
C PRO A 24 4.57 -10.73 -8.57
N LYS A 25 3.62 -9.92 -9.05
CA LYS A 25 3.74 -8.45 -9.07
C LYS A 25 4.18 -7.88 -7.72
N VAL A 26 3.55 -8.33 -6.64
CA VAL A 26 3.77 -7.82 -5.29
C VAL A 26 5.12 -8.21 -4.68
N LEU A 27 5.83 -9.16 -5.30
CA LEU A 27 7.17 -9.59 -4.89
C LEU A 27 8.31 -8.84 -5.59
N HIS A 28 8.01 -7.98 -6.56
CA HIS A 28 9.07 -7.15 -7.14
C HIS A 28 9.64 -6.20 -6.09
N PRO A 29 10.99 -6.12 -5.99
CA PRO A 29 11.63 -5.32 -4.97
C PRO A 29 11.46 -3.82 -5.21
N LEU A 30 11.26 -3.09 -4.13
CA LEU A 30 11.31 -1.65 -4.00
C LEU A 30 12.20 -1.32 -2.79
N GLY A 31 13.25 -0.57 -2.97
CA GLY A 31 14.23 -0.36 -1.90
C GLY A 31 14.83 -1.66 -1.34
N GLY A 32 14.96 -2.70 -2.17
CA GLY A 32 15.57 -3.98 -1.81
C GLY A 32 14.64 -5.02 -1.16
N VAL A 33 13.35 -4.69 -0.88
CA VAL A 33 12.37 -5.63 -0.33
C VAL A 33 11.12 -5.71 -1.20
N PRO A 34 10.37 -6.85 -1.17
CA PRO A 34 9.11 -6.99 -1.92
C PRO A 34 8.13 -5.83 -1.66
N MET A 35 7.40 -5.38 -2.69
CA MET A 35 6.41 -4.30 -2.53
C MET A 35 5.37 -4.59 -1.44
N ILE A 36 4.97 -5.84 -1.30
CA ILE A 36 3.99 -6.25 -0.28
C ILE A 36 4.48 -5.99 1.15
N GLU A 37 5.79 -6.02 1.38
CA GLU A 37 6.38 -5.72 2.70
C GLU A 37 6.16 -4.26 3.10
N HIS A 38 6.23 -3.33 2.16
CA HIS A 38 5.92 -1.92 2.42
C HIS A 38 4.45 -1.74 2.80
N SER A 39 3.53 -2.38 2.05
CA SER A 39 2.09 -2.32 2.34
C SER A 39 1.76 -2.99 3.69
N LEU A 40 2.42 -4.10 4.00
CA LEU A 40 2.28 -4.79 5.28
C LEU A 40 2.82 -3.92 6.43
N ALA A 41 4.01 -3.33 6.28
CA ALA A 41 4.60 -2.45 7.29
C ALA A 41 3.70 -1.24 7.59
N SER A 42 3.15 -0.59 6.54
CA SER A 42 2.17 0.50 6.71
C SER A 42 0.93 0.02 7.47
N GLY A 43 0.37 -1.13 7.11
CA GLY A 43 -0.81 -1.69 7.78
C GLY A 43 -0.54 -2.06 9.25
N LEU A 44 0.65 -2.60 9.55
CA LEU A 44 1.04 -2.96 10.91
C LEU A 44 1.15 -1.76 11.86
N SER A 45 1.30 -0.53 11.34
CA SER A 45 1.26 0.69 12.16
C SER A 45 -0.08 0.91 12.87
N LEU A 46 -1.16 0.28 12.37
CA LEU A 46 -2.47 0.28 13.04
C LEU A 46 -2.57 -0.72 14.20
N GLU A 47 -1.52 -1.45 14.54
CA GLU A 47 -1.51 -2.51 15.55
C GLU A 47 -2.66 -3.50 15.39
N PRO A 48 -2.83 -4.11 14.19
CA PRO A 48 -3.99 -4.93 13.89
C PRO A 48 -4.01 -6.21 14.73
N ALA A 49 -5.20 -6.60 15.20
CA ALA A 49 -5.40 -7.85 15.91
C ALA A 49 -5.36 -9.09 14.97
N ARG A 50 -5.60 -8.88 13.66
CA ARG A 50 -5.50 -9.92 12.62
C ARG A 50 -4.99 -9.31 11.32
N VAL A 51 -4.21 -10.10 10.58
CA VAL A 51 -3.76 -9.76 9.23
C VAL A 51 -4.08 -10.94 8.30
N VAL A 52 -4.86 -10.66 7.25
CA VAL A 52 -5.22 -11.62 6.22
C VAL A 52 -4.66 -11.13 4.89
N VAL A 53 -3.90 -11.97 4.20
CA VAL A 53 -3.37 -11.66 2.87
C VAL A 53 -4.07 -12.55 1.85
N ILE A 54 -4.69 -11.92 0.86
CA ILE A 54 -5.37 -12.66 -0.21
C ILE A 54 -4.37 -12.89 -1.34
N THR A 55 -3.94 -14.14 -1.45
CA THR A 55 -3.01 -14.60 -2.49
C THR A 55 -3.76 -15.21 -3.67
N GLY A 56 -3.12 -15.34 -4.81
CA GLY A 56 -3.74 -15.90 -6.02
C GLY A 56 -2.69 -16.33 -7.04
N HIS A 57 -2.42 -15.50 -8.05
CA HIS A 57 -1.36 -15.81 -9.00
C HIS A 57 0.01 -15.87 -8.28
N GLY A 58 0.72 -17.01 -8.40
CA GLY A 58 1.99 -17.26 -7.71
C GLY A 58 1.86 -17.35 -6.19
N ALA A 59 0.71 -17.82 -5.67
CA ALA A 59 0.41 -17.90 -4.24
C ALA A 59 1.55 -18.54 -3.43
N ASP A 60 2.12 -19.67 -3.90
CA ASP A 60 3.20 -20.36 -3.19
C ASP A 60 4.42 -19.45 -2.93
N GLN A 61 4.76 -18.61 -3.90
CA GLN A 61 5.88 -17.67 -3.77
C GLN A 61 5.55 -16.51 -2.79
N VAL A 62 4.32 -15.98 -2.85
CA VAL A 62 3.88 -14.91 -1.94
C VAL A 62 3.78 -15.43 -0.51
N GLU A 63 3.21 -16.61 -0.31
CA GLU A 63 3.11 -17.28 0.99
C GLU A 63 4.49 -17.58 1.58
N ALA A 64 5.43 -18.04 0.76
CA ALA A 64 6.81 -18.29 1.18
C ALA A 64 7.54 -16.98 1.58
N ALA A 65 7.32 -15.89 0.85
CA ALA A 65 7.91 -14.60 1.18
C ALA A 65 7.36 -14.02 2.51
N LEU A 66 6.13 -14.36 2.88
CA LEU A 66 5.46 -13.90 4.10
C LEU A 66 5.54 -14.89 5.26
N ALA A 67 6.29 -15.99 5.14
CA ALA A 67 6.29 -17.09 6.12
C ALA A 67 6.73 -16.66 7.53
N ASP A 68 7.60 -15.66 7.64
CA ASP A 68 8.10 -15.13 8.92
C ASP A 68 7.20 -14.04 9.53
N HIS A 69 6.11 -13.64 8.84
CA HIS A 69 5.16 -12.65 9.32
C HIS A 69 3.95 -13.29 10.01
N PRO A 70 3.37 -12.65 11.01
CA PRO A 70 2.16 -13.14 11.69
C PRO A 70 0.90 -12.86 10.83
N VAL A 71 0.84 -13.43 9.65
CA VAL A 71 -0.25 -13.25 8.68
C VAL A 71 -0.95 -14.57 8.36
N THR A 72 -2.22 -14.50 8.00
CA THR A 72 -2.98 -15.62 7.47
C THR A 72 -3.16 -15.44 5.98
N CYS A 73 -2.56 -16.31 5.16
CA CYS A 73 -2.75 -16.29 3.71
C CYS A 73 -3.98 -17.10 3.31
N ILE A 74 -4.83 -16.51 2.47
CA ILE A 74 -6.05 -17.13 1.91
C ILE A 74 -5.97 -17.02 0.39
N ARG A 75 -6.19 -18.15 -0.30
CA ARG A 75 -6.09 -18.19 -1.77
C ARG A 75 -7.40 -17.81 -2.44
N GLN A 76 -7.34 -16.85 -3.33
CA GLN A 76 -8.36 -16.56 -4.32
C GLN A 76 -8.09 -17.44 -5.56
N ASN A 77 -8.80 -18.55 -5.69
CA ASN A 77 -8.57 -19.50 -6.78
C ASN A 77 -8.97 -18.96 -8.15
N GLU A 78 -10.03 -18.17 -8.21
CA GLU A 78 -10.52 -17.50 -9.42
C GLU A 78 -10.44 -15.98 -9.22
N GLN A 79 -9.73 -15.28 -10.10
CA GLN A 79 -9.56 -13.82 -10.02
C GLN A 79 -10.80 -13.11 -10.61
N LEU A 80 -11.89 -13.09 -9.85
CA LEU A 80 -13.18 -12.52 -10.27
C LEU A 80 -13.37 -11.06 -9.81
N GLY A 81 -12.32 -10.36 -9.45
CA GLY A 81 -12.34 -8.95 -9.06
C GLY A 81 -11.97 -8.71 -7.61
N THR A 82 -11.88 -7.42 -7.22
CA THR A 82 -11.41 -6.99 -5.91
C THR A 82 -12.41 -7.27 -4.79
N GLY A 83 -13.71 -7.13 -5.05
CA GLY A 83 -14.77 -7.51 -4.09
C GLY A 83 -14.75 -9.01 -3.81
N HIS A 84 -14.60 -9.85 -4.86
CA HIS A 84 -14.44 -11.28 -4.69
C HIS A 84 -13.18 -11.64 -3.89
N ALA A 85 -12.07 -10.91 -4.09
CA ALA A 85 -10.85 -11.11 -3.32
C ALA A 85 -11.07 -10.84 -1.81
N VAL A 86 -11.66 -9.69 -1.47
CA VAL A 86 -11.96 -9.34 -0.07
C VAL A 86 -12.92 -10.38 0.57
N ALA A 87 -13.91 -10.87 -0.18
CA ALA A 87 -14.86 -11.86 0.32
C ALA A 87 -14.19 -13.18 0.77
N GLN A 88 -13.01 -13.54 0.21
CA GLN A 88 -12.25 -14.73 0.65
C GLN A 88 -11.80 -14.62 2.11
N ALA A 89 -11.64 -13.42 2.67
CA ALA A 89 -11.26 -13.23 4.07
C ALA A 89 -12.37 -13.56 5.07
N ARG A 90 -13.63 -13.74 4.63
CA ARG A 90 -14.82 -13.92 5.50
C ARG A 90 -14.61 -15.04 6.54
N ALA A 91 -14.14 -16.19 6.12
CA ALA A 91 -13.97 -17.33 7.02
C ALA A 91 -12.90 -17.08 8.10
N ALA A 92 -11.81 -16.40 7.75
CA ALA A 92 -10.73 -16.05 8.67
C ALA A 92 -11.13 -14.93 9.66
N LEU A 93 -12.18 -14.18 9.37
CA LEU A 93 -12.69 -13.06 10.18
C LEU A 93 -14.11 -13.31 10.71
N ALA A 94 -14.64 -14.55 10.65
CA ALA A 94 -16.01 -14.87 11.00
C ALA A 94 -16.36 -14.55 12.48
N ASP A 95 -15.40 -14.67 13.39
CA ASP A 95 -15.50 -14.36 14.81
C ASP A 95 -14.89 -13.01 15.19
N PHE A 96 -14.51 -12.20 14.20
CA PHE A 96 -13.87 -10.90 14.43
C PHE A 96 -14.91 -9.79 14.57
N ALA A 97 -14.92 -9.15 15.74
CA ALA A 97 -15.78 -8.00 16.03
C ALA A 97 -14.94 -6.71 16.05
N GLY A 98 -14.82 -6.06 14.91
CA GLY A 98 -13.99 -4.87 14.75
C GLY A 98 -14.08 -4.24 13.36
N ASP A 99 -13.16 -3.38 13.05
CA ASP A 99 -13.06 -2.73 11.75
C ASP A 99 -12.09 -3.48 10.83
N ALA A 100 -12.49 -3.76 9.60
CA ALA A 100 -11.63 -4.27 8.54
C ALA A 100 -11.07 -3.13 7.71
N VAL A 101 -9.77 -3.15 7.45
CA VAL A 101 -9.06 -2.23 6.54
C VAL A 101 -8.56 -3.02 5.35
N VAL A 102 -8.99 -2.63 4.16
CA VAL A 102 -8.54 -3.24 2.90
C VAL A 102 -7.40 -2.42 2.33
N LEU A 103 -6.26 -3.08 2.09
CA LEU A 103 -5.05 -2.55 1.47
C LEU A 103 -4.72 -3.34 0.20
N PHE A 104 -3.88 -2.74 -0.65
CA PHE A 104 -3.36 -3.40 -1.85
C PHE A 104 -1.85 -3.62 -1.69
N GLY A 105 -1.38 -4.83 -1.99
CA GLY A 105 0.03 -5.19 -1.88
C GLY A 105 0.95 -4.51 -2.91
N ASP A 106 0.38 -3.74 -3.83
CA ASP A 106 1.08 -2.99 -4.88
C ASP A 106 1.00 -1.46 -4.71
N THR A 107 0.54 -0.98 -3.55
CA THR A 107 0.52 0.45 -3.17
C THR A 107 1.45 0.71 -1.97
N PRO A 108 2.77 0.74 -2.19
CA PRO A 108 3.76 0.68 -1.11
C PRO A 108 3.96 1.99 -0.33
N PHE A 109 3.35 3.10 -0.78
CA PHE A 109 3.62 4.42 -0.21
C PHE A 109 2.54 4.95 0.74
N VAL A 110 1.53 4.16 1.03
CA VAL A 110 0.45 4.57 1.94
C VAL A 110 1.03 4.84 3.33
N SER A 111 0.82 6.04 3.85
CA SER A 111 1.38 6.45 5.14
C SER A 111 0.52 6.00 6.33
N GLU A 112 1.16 5.80 7.47
CA GLU A 112 0.50 5.60 8.77
C GLU A 112 -0.52 6.72 9.05
N GLY A 113 -0.16 7.98 8.75
CA GLY A 113 -1.04 9.13 8.96
C GLY A 113 -2.34 9.05 8.16
N SER A 114 -2.29 8.55 6.91
CA SER A 114 -3.46 8.35 6.07
C SER A 114 -4.31 7.18 6.55
N LEU A 115 -3.70 6.08 6.99
CA LEU A 115 -4.43 4.95 7.59
C LEU A 115 -5.09 5.32 8.92
N THR A 116 -4.40 6.10 9.76
CA THR A 116 -4.97 6.62 11.02
C THR A 116 -6.18 7.51 10.75
N LYS A 117 -6.14 8.40 9.74
CA LYS A 117 -7.29 9.21 9.33
C LYS A 117 -8.44 8.34 8.84
N LEU A 118 -8.14 7.31 8.04
CA LEU A 118 -9.14 6.38 7.49
C LEU A 118 -9.91 5.68 8.64
N ILE A 119 -9.20 5.14 9.63
CA ILE A 119 -9.80 4.48 10.80
C ILE A 119 -10.51 5.48 11.70
N ALA A 120 -9.97 6.67 11.93
CA ALA A 120 -10.63 7.68 12.75
C ALA A 120 -12.00 8.10 12.20
N ALA A 121 -12.14 8.19 10.88
CA ALA A 121 -13.39 8.55 10.22
C ALA A 121 -14.50 7.48 10.36
N ARG A 122 -14.16 6.27 10.79
CA ARG A 122 -15.12 5.22 11.15
C ARG A 122 -16.02 5.60 12.33
N ALA A 123 -15.64 6.57 13.14
CA ALA A 123 -16.50 7.08 14.22
C ALA A 123 -17.83 7.70 13.71
N ASP A 124 -17.82 8.26 12.50
CA ASP A 124 -18.96 8.98 11.93
C ASP A 124 -19.59 8.28 10.73
N HIS A 125 -18.92 7.25 10.18
CA HIS A 125 -19.31 6.55 8.95
C HIS A 125 -19.22 5.03 9.09
N ASP A 126 -20.11 4.30 8.44
CA ASP A 126 -20.15 2.83 8.40
C ASP A 126 -19.16 2.25 7.36
N VAL A 127 -18.88 2.99 6.30
CA VAL A 127 -17.87 2.70 5.28
C VAL A 127 -17.08 3.96 5.02
N VAL A 128 -15.75 3.88 5.03
CA VAL A 128 -14.85 5.00 4.71
C VAL A 128 -13.90 4.59 3.61
N VAL A 129 -13.74 5.44 2.62
CA VAL A 129 -12.82 5.25 1.50
C VAL A 129 -11.69 6.27 1.60
N LEU A 130 -10.46 5.84 1.32
CA LEU A 130 -9.35 6.76 1.12
C LEU A 130 -9.38 7.27 -0.32
N GLY A 131 -9.55 8.57 -0.49
CA GLY A 131 -9.52 9.26 -1.77
C GLY A 131 -8.29 10.16 -1.91
N PHE A 132 -8.13 10.74 -3.07
CA PHE A 132 -7.10 11.75 -3.36
C PHE A 132 -7.55 12.66 -4.49
N GLU A 133 -7.08 13.92 -4.48
CA GLU A 133 -7.24 14.81 -5.62
C GLU A 133 -6.17 14.50 -6.65
N ALA A 134 -6.59 14.11 -7.86
CA ALA A 134 -5.68 13.76 -8.94
C ALA A 134 -5.46 14.93 -9.89
N ASP A 135 -4.21 15.25 -10.19
CA ASP A 135 -3.86 16.21 -11.25
C ASP A 135 -4.31 15.68 -12.62
N THR A 136 -4.22 14.37 -12.81
CA THR A 136 -4.68 13.70 -14.03
C THR A 136 -5.44 12.43 -13.63
N PRO A 137 -6.78 12.49 -13.51
CA PRO A 137 -7.59 11.38 -13.02
C PRO A 137 -7.50 10.08 -13.82
N ALA A 138 -7.22 10.16 -15.13
CA ALA A 138 -6.98 9.04 -16.02
C ALA A 138 -7.93 7.83 -15.77
N ARG A 139 -7.35 6.70 -15.37
CA ARG A 139 -8.06 5.42 -15.17
C ARG A 139 -8.56 5.17 -13.74
N TYR A 140 -8.33 6.09 -12.80
CA TYR A 140 -8.79 5.91 -11.43
C TYR A 140 -10.33 5.91 -11.35
N GLY A 141 -10.90 5.20 -10.39
CA GLY A 141 -12.31 5.33 -10.02
C GLY A 141 -12.59 6.73 -9.46
N ARG A 142 -13.78 7.25 -9.70
CA ARG A 142 -14.21 8.59 -9.24
C ARG A 142 -15.09 8.48 -8.01
N LEU A 143 -14.83 9.29 -7.00
CA LEU A 143 -15.69 9.40 -5.83
C LEU A 143 -16.82 10.40 -6.15
N VAL A 144 -18.04 9.90 -6.27
CA VAL A 144 -19.22 10.74 -6.46
C VAL A 144 -19.78 11.12 -5.08
N THR A 145 -19.63 12.38 -4.70
CA THR A 145 -19.91 12.89 -3.36
C THR A 145 -20.98 13.96 -3.32
N LYS A 146 -21.59 14.15 -2.14
CA LYS A 146 -22.42 15.31 -1.82
C LYS A 146 -22.02 15.81 -0.44
N GLY A 147 -21.23 16.89 -0.40
CA GLY A 147 -20.55 17.30 0.83
C GLY A 147 -19.56 16.25 1.28
N THR A 148 -19.62 15.82 2.53
CA THR A 148 -18.77 14.76 3.09
C THR A 148 -19.30 13.35 2.84
N ALA A 149 -20.52 13.20 2.33
CA ALA A 149 -21.12 11.90 2.06
C ALA A 149 -20.64 11.34 0.71
N LEU A 150 -20.19 10.11 0.71
CA LEU A 150 -19.84 9.34 -0.48
C LEU A 150 -21.08 8.58 -0.94
N HIS A 151 -21.57 8.88 -2.16
CA HIS A 151 -22.74 8.20 -2.72
C HIS A 151 -22.35 6.92 -3.45
N LYS A 152 -21.30 6.98 -4.25
CA LYS A 152 -20.77 5.83 -4.99
C LYS A 152 -19.34 6.10 -5.46
N ILE A 153 -18.65 5.03 -5.82
CA ILE A 153 -17.46 5.08 -6.65
C ILE A 153 -17.84 4.59 -8.04
N VAL A 154 -17.39 5.26 -9.07
CA VAL A 154 -17.59 4.82 -10.45
C VAL A 154 -16.25 4.57 -11.11
N GLU A 155 -16.05 3.37 -11.62
CA GLU A 155 -14.84 3.04 -12.37
C GLU A 155 -14.77 3.83 -13.69
N ALA A 156 -13.56 4.23 -14.10
CA ALA A 156 -13.40 5.09 -15.29
C ALA A 156 -13.99 4.48 -16.58
N LYS A 157 -14.08 3.15 -16.66
CA LYS A 157 -14.65 2.43 -17.80
C LYS A 157 -16.19 2.47 -17.85
N ASP A 158 -16.81 2.68 -16.68
CA ASP A 158 -18.26 2.69 -16.50
C ASP A 158 -18.79 4.12 -16.30
N ALA A 159 -17.90 5.12 -16.22
CA ALA A 159 -18.21 6.50 -15.89
C ALA A 159 -18.81 7.27 -17.08
N THR A 160 -19.80 8.10 -16.80
CA THR A 160 -20.32 9.11 -17.75
C THR A 160 -19.28 10.23 -17.98
N PRO A 161 -19.43 11.04 -19.05
CA PRO A 161 -18.54 12.19 -19.27
C PRO A 161 -18.46 13.17 -18.09
N ASP A 162 -19.58 13.43 -17.40
CA ASP A 162 -19.62 14.31 -16.23
C ASP A 162 -18.88 13.69 -15.03
N GLU A 163 -19.01 12.38 -14.83
CA GLU A 163 -18.28 11.66 -13.78
C GLU A 163 -16.77 11.60 -14.09
N LEU A 164 -16.36 11.47 -15.35
CA LEU A 164 -14.95 11.51 -15.73
C LEU A 164 -14.28 12.86 -15.44
N ALA A 165 -15.05 13.96 -15.36
CA ALA A 165 -14.54 15.28 -15.01
C ALA A 165 -14.24 15.45 -13.51
N ILE A 166 -14.68 14.51 -12.66
CA ILE A 166 -14.39 14.54 -11.21
C ILE A 166 -12.89 14.27 -10.99
N THR A 167 -12.23 15.14 -10.22
CA THR A 167 -10.81 15.02 -9.85
C THR A 167 -10.57 14.21 -8.58
N LEU A 168 -11.59 14.11 -7.72
CA LEU A 168 -11.53 13.29 -6.52
C LEU A 168 -11.60 11.81 -6.87
N CYS A 169 -10.47 11.13 -6.72
CA CYS A 169 -10.26 9.74 -7.15
C CYS A 169 -10.19 8.77 -5.99
N ASN A 170 -10.48 7.50 -6.29
CA ASN A 170 -10.39 6.37 -5.39
C ASN A 170 -8.96 5.82 -5.33
N SER A 171 -8.40 5.68 -4.13
CA SER A 171 -7.12 4.98 -3.93
C SER A 171 -7.26 3.45 -3.94
N GLY A 172 -8.48 2.94 -3.76
CA GLY A 172 -8.76 1.54 -3.55
C GLY A 172 -8.88 1.14 -2.07
N LEU A 173 -8.28 1.91 -1.15
CA LEU A 173 -8.30 1.59 0.27
C LEU A 173 -9.65 1.91 0.91
N MET A 174 -10.09 1.01 1.79
CA MET A 174 -11.40 1.10 2.43
C MET A 174 -11.33 0.60 3.87
N ALA A 175 -12.10 1.21 4.75
CA ALA A 175 -12.35 0.72 6.10
C ALA A 175 -13.86 0.61 6.35
N ALA A 176 -14.28 -0.48 6.98
CA ALA A 176 -15.67 -0.72 7.36
C ALA A 176 -15.74 -1.65 8.57
N ASP A 177 -16.88 -1.74 9.25
CA ASP A 177 -17.14 -2.86 10.16
C ASP A 177 -16.99 -4.18 9.40
N ALA A 178 -16.25 -5.15 9.96
CA ALA A 178 -15.93 -6.38 9.26
C ALA A 178 -17.17 -7.19 8.86
N ALA A 179 -18.16 -7.32 9.75
CA ALA A 179 -19.39 -8.05 9.47
C ALA A 179 -20.21 -7.33 8.38
N GLN A 180 -20.39 -6.01 8.52
CA GLN A 180 -21.10 -5.20 7.52
C GLN A 180 -20.44 -5.23 6.16
N LEU A 181 -19.10 -5.19 6.10
CA LEU A 181 -18.36 -5.29 4.85
C LEU A 181 -18.69 -6.59 4.11
N PHE A 182 -18.66 -7.71 4.80
CA PHE A 182 -18.97 -9.01 4.18
C PHE A 182 -20.44 -9.13 3.78
N ASP A 183 -21.38 -8.55 4.54
CA ASP A 183 -22.80 -8.54 4.16
C ASP A 183 -23.08 -7.65 2.94
N LEU A 184 -22.33 -6.55 2.78
CA LEU A 184 -22.40 -5.73 1.57
C LEU A 184 -21.76 -6.43 0.36
N LEU A 185 -20.63 -7.14 0.56
CA LEU A 185 -19.97 -7.88 -0.50
C LEU A 185 -20.82 -9.02 -1.08
N GLU A 186 -21.71 -9.64 -0.30
CA GLU A 186 -22.67 -10.62 -0.83
C GLU A 186 -23.68 -10.03 -1.83
N GLN A 187 -23.88 -8.72 -1.82
CA GLN A 187 -24.81 -8.01 -2.71
C GLN A 187 -24.12 -7.44 -3.96
N VAL A 188 -22.76 -7.49 -4.02
CA VAL A 188 -22.01 -7.05 -5.19
C VAL A 188 -22.27 -8.01 -6.34
N ASP A 189 -22.63 -7.48 -7.50
CA ASP A 189 -22.78 -8.24 -8.74
C ASP A 189 -21.61 -7.95 -9.70
N ASN A 190 -21.63 -8.57 -10.87
CA ASN A 190 -20.62 -8.40 -11.91
C ASN A 190 -21.21 -7.80 -13.21
N ALA A 191 -22.33 -7.10 -13.11
CA ALA A 191 -22.99 -6.44 -14.24
C ALA A 191 -22.31 -5.10 -14.59
N ASN A 192 -21.04 -5.15 -14.99
CA ASN A 192 -20.19 -3.99 -15.29
C ASN A 192 -19.29 -4.27 -16.50
N ALA A 193 -18.52 -3.27 -16.94
CA ALA A 193 -17.71 -3.32 -18.17
C ALA A 193 -16.67 -4.45 -18.20
N THR A 194 -16.23 -4.97 -17.05
CA THR A 194 -15.23 -6.05 -16.99
C THR A 194 -15.78 -7.41 -16.58
N GLY A 195 -17.04 -7.47 -16.11
CA GLY A 195 -17.65 -8.70 -15.58
C GLY A 195 -17.07 -9.15 -14.24
N GLU A 196 -16.49 -8.24 -13.46
CA GLU A 196 -15.84 -8.51 -12.18
C GLU A 196 -16.67 -8.03 -10.98
N TYR A 197 -16.51 -8.65 -9.84
CA TYR A 197 -17.11 -8.18 -8.58
C TYR A 197 -16.25 -7.06 -8.00
N TYR A 198 -16.74 -5.81 -8.12
CA TYR A 198 -16.00 -4.63 -7.71
C TYR A 198 -16.14 -4.33 -6.22
N LEU A 199 -15.02 -4.15 -5.52
CA LEU A 199 -15.02 -3.59 -4.16
C LEU A 199 -15.61 -2.17 -4.15
N THR A 200 -15.46 -1.44 -5.23
CA THR A 200 -15.95 -0.07 -5.41
C THR A 200 -17.48 0.05 -5.45
N ASP A 201 -18.22 -1.06 -5.51
CA ASP A 201 -19.68 -1.04 -5.37
C ASP A 201 -20.16 -0.95 -3.91
N VAL A 202 -19.29 -1.28 -2.95
CA VAL A 202 -19.62 -1.31 -1.51
C VAL A 202 -20.19 0.03 -1.01
N PRO A 203 -19.63 1.23 -1.32
CA PRO A 203 -20.22 2.49 -0.87
C PRO A 203 -21.64 2.75 -1.39
N ALA A 204 -21.93 2.38 -2.64
CA ALA A 204 -23.28 2.52 -3.21
C ALA A 204 -24.27 1.57 -2.55
N LEU A 205 -23.87 0.32 -2.27
CA LEU A 205 -24.67 -0.65 -1.53
C LEU A 205 -24.89 -0.22 -0.08
N ALA A 206 -23.87 0.32 0.59
CA ALA A 206 -24.00 0.89 1.92
C ALA A 206 -25.04 2.02 1.94
N HIS A 207 -24.96 2.95 0.98
CA HIS A 207 -25.93 4.04 0.85
C HIS A 207 -27.37 3.49 0.63
N LYS A 208 -27.52 2.49 -0.23
CA LYS A 208 -28.81 1.83 -0.48
C LYS A 208 -29.37 1.12 0.76
N ALA A 209 -28.51 0.60 1.61
CA ALA A 209 -28.87 -0.03 2.88
C ALA A 209 -29.14 1.01 4.01
N GLY A 210 -29.05 2.30 3.74
CA GLY A 210 -29.23 3.37 4.74
C GLY A 210 -28.03 3.57 5.67
N LEU A 211 -26.87 2.99 5.33
CA LEU A 211 -25.61 3.17 6.03
C LEU A 211 -24.89 4.43 5.53
N LYS A 212 -24.03 4.98 6.39
CA LYS A 212 -23.26 6.19 6.08
C LYS A 212 -21.94 5.81 5.41
N ALA A 213 -21.77 6.12 4.13
CA ALA A 213 -20.49 6.07 3.47
C ALA A 213 -19.86 7.46 3.41
N GLY A 214 -18.56 7.54 3.72
CA GLY A 214 -17.76 8.76 3.69
C GLY A 214 -16.40 8.54 3.08
N TYR A 215 -15.59 9.58 3.03
CA TYR A 215 -14.22 9.52 2.54
C TYR A 215 -13.31 10.45 3.33
N VAL A 216 -12.03 10.11 3.30
CA VAL A 216 -10.92 10.98 3.72
C VAL A 216 -9.91 11.06 2.60
N THR A 217 -9.07 12.09 2.58
CA THR A 217 -8.08 12.27 1.51
C THR A 217 -6.65 12.14 2.01
N CYS A 218 -5.79 11.66 1.11
CA CYS A 218 -4.35 11.62 1.25
C CYS A 218 -3.66 12.33 0.08
N PRO A 219 -2.35 12.59 0.14
CA PRO A 219 -1.55 13.00 -1.01
C PRO A 219 -1.60 11.97 -2.15
N GLU A 220 -1.70 12.41 -3.41
CA GLU A 220 -1.71 11.52 -4.60
C GLU A 220 -0.49 10.57 -4.62
N ALA A 221 0.68 11.05 -4.18
CA ALA A 221 1.91 10.27 -4.14
C ALA A 221 1.80 8.98 -3.31
N GLU A 222 0.93 8.95 -2.30
CA GLU A 222 0.69 7.76 -1.46
C GLU A 222 -0.12 6.67 -2.18
N THR A 223 -0.84 7.02 -3.23
CA THR A 223 -1.77 6.12 -3.93
C THR A 223 -1.17 5.47 -5.17
N LEU A 224 0.13 5.65 -5.40
CA LEU A 224 0.81 5.12 -6.58
C LEU A 224 0.76 3.58 -6.58
N GLY A 225 -0.12 3.03 -7.41
CA GLY A 225 -0.19 1.59 -7.66
C GLY A 225 0.82 1.17 -8.74
N ILE A 226 1.65 0.18 -8.44
CA ILE A 226 2.72 -0.30 -9.31
C ILE A 226 2.25 -1.50 -10.11
N ASN A 227 2.12 -1.34 -11.41
CA ASN A 227 1.57 -2.36 -12.32
C ASN A 227 2.48 -2.68 -13.51
N SER A 228 3.56 -1.93 -13.71
CA SER A 228 4.50 -2.10 -14.81
C SER A 228 5.93 -1.81 -14.37
N ARG A 229 6.91 -2.24 -15.16
CA ARG A 229 8.34 -1.96 -14.89
C ARG A 229 8.65 -0.46 -14.91
N ALA A 230 7.96 0.31 -15.74
CA ALA A 230 8.13 1.77 -15.78
C ALA A 230 7.60 2.43 -14.49
N GLU A 231 6.42 1.97 -13.99
CA GLU A 231 5.88 2.43 -12.72
C GLU A 231 6.77 2.00 -11.55
N LEU A 232 7.35 0.78 -11.57
CA LEU A 232 8.31 0.32 -10.56
C LEU A 232 9.58 1.18 -10.53
N ALA A 233 10.15 1.50 -11.69
CA ALA A 233 11.32 2.37 -11.77
C ALA A 233 11.03 3.79 -11.25
N ARG A 234 9.82 4.33 -11.54
CA ARG A 234 9.37 5.61 -10.97
C ARG A 234 9.23 5.51 -9.45
N ALA A 235 8.63 4.44 -8.95
CA ALA A 235 8.48 4.20 -7.51
C ALA A 235 9.82 4.10 -6.81
N GLU A 236 10.80 3.38 -7.39
CA GLU A 236 12.17 3.33 -6.86
C GLU A 236 12.78 4.73 -6.77
N GLY A 237 12.62 5.56 -7.80
CA GLY A 237 13.09 6.95 -7.77
C GLY A 237 12.46 7.77 -6.64
N ILE A 238 11.16 7.62 -6.37
CA ILE A 238 10.44 8.28 -5.28
C ILE A 238 10.98 7.77 -3.93
N PHE A 239 11.08 6.46 -3.75
CA PHE A 239 11.61 5.85 -2.53
C PHE A 239 13.02 6.39 -2.23
N GLN A 240 13.92 6.35 -3.20
CA GLN A 240 15.29 6.82 -3.04
C GLN A 240 15.36 8.32 -2.72
N ALA A 241 14.53 9.15 -3.35
CA ALA A 241 14.47 10.58 -3.06
C ALA A 241 14.03 10.86 -1.61
N THR A 242 13.00 10.13 -1.14
CA THR A 242 12.51 10.22 0.24
C THR A 242 13.59 9.80 1.25
N ARG A 243 14.23 8.64 1.02
CA ARG A 243 15.29 8.16 1.92
C ARG A 243 16.47 9.11 2.01
N ARG A 244 16.89 9.71 0.89
CA ARG A 244 17.96 10.73 0.88
C ARG A 244 17.59 11.95 1.69
N ALA A 245 16.37 12.46 1.53
CA ALA A 245 15.90 13.62 2.30
C ALA A 245 15.88 13.29 3.81
N GLU A 246 15.37 12.14 4.21
CA GLU A 246 15.37 11.68 5.60
C GLU A 246 16.79 11.60 6.18
N MET A 247 17.74 11.03 5.44
CA MET A 247 19.12 10.92 5.91
C MET A 247 19.79 12.29 6.07
N LEU A 248 19.55 13.24 5.15
CA LEU A 248 20.03 14.60 5.27
C LEU A 248 19.44 15.30 6.51
N ASP A 249 18.13 15.16 6.74
CA ASP A 249 17.44 15.74 7.90
C ASP A 249 17.95 15.12 9.23
N LEU A 250 18.36 13.85 9.22
CA LEU A 250 18.98 13.16 10.35
C LEU A 250 20.46 13.53 10.58
N GLY A 251 21.03 14.41 9.76
CA GLY A 251 22.38 14.93 9.90
C GLY A 251 23.47 14.08 9.24
N VAL A 252 23.11 13.27 8.24
CA VAL A 252 24.07 12.55 7.40
C VAL A 252 24.57 13.50 6.30
N THR A 253 25.87 13.58 6.08
CA THR A 253 26.46 14.34 4.99
C THR A 253 26.60 13.49 3.74
N MET A 254 25.97 13.89 2.64
CA MET A 254 26.13 13.27 1.31
C MET A 254 26.67 14.30 0.32
N HIS A 255 27.79 14.02 -0.35
CA HIS A 255 28.40 14.95 -1.30
C HIS A 255 27.63 15.06 -2.62
N ALA A 256 26.99 13.98 -3.05
CA ALA A 256 26.15 13.92 -4.24
C ALA A 256 24.96 12.96 -3.94
N PRO A 257 23.94 13.44 -3.22
CA PRO A 257 22.85 12.58 -2.71
C PRO A 257 22.19 11.75 -3.82
N GLU A 258 21.99 12.31 -5.00
CA GLU A 258 21.37 11.66 -6.16
C GLU A 258 22.08 10.40 -6.63
N THR A 259 23.35 10.20 -6.24
CA THR A 259 24.16 9.03 -6.60
C THR A 259 24.20 7.95 -5.53
N VAL A 260 23.56 8.19 -4.37
CA VAL A 260 23.54 7.25 -3.25
C VAL A 260 22.22 6.46 -3.27
N TYR A 261 22.32 5.14 -3.13
CA TYR A 261 21.17 4.24 -3.12
C TYR A 261 21.06 3.53 -1.77
N PHE A 262 19.82 3.45 -1.24
CA PHE A 262 19.51 2.88 0.06
C PHE A 262 18.58 1.67 -0.09
N ALA A 263 18.86 0.61 0.68
CA ALA A 263 17.84 -0.37 1.01
C ALA A 263 16.86 0.21 2.06
N HIS A 264 15.69 -0.41 2.17
CA HIS A 264 14.62 0.09 3.04
C HIS A 264 15.03 0.13 4.52
N ASP A 265 15.86 -0.81 4.96
CA ASP A 265 16.32 -1.04 6.32
C ASP A 265 17.67 -0.38 6.65
N THR A 266 18.26 0.35 5.69
CA THR A 266 19.53 1.04 5.91
C THR A 266 19.41 2.06 7.03
N TYR A 267 20.28 1.93 8.02
CA TYR A 267 20.43 2.91 9.11
C TYR A 267 21.79 3.61 9.00
N ILE A 268 21.79 4.94 9.10
CA ILE A 268 23.01 5.75 9.12
C ILE A 268 22.92 6.76 10.28
N GLY A 269 23.90 6.71 11.17
CA GLY A 269 24.03 7.65 12.28
C GLY A 269 24.42 9.05 11.83
N ARG A 270 24.09 10.05 12.64
CA ARG A 270 24.43 11.47 12.38
C ARG A 270 25.93 11.67 12.23
N ASP A 271 26.31 12.74 11.54
CA ASP A 271 27.69 13.11 11.27
C ASP A 271 28.46 12.08 10.41
N ALA A 272 27.80 11.01 9.92
CA ALA A 272 28.41 10.15 8.92
C ALA A 272 28.55 10.89 7.57
N VAL A 273 29.63 10.59 6.85
CA VAL A 273 29.94 11.19 5.54
C VAL A 273 29.86 10.11 4.47
N ILE A 274 29.01 10.32 3.48
CA ILE A 274 28.81 9.40 2.37
C ILE A 274 29.28 10.08 1.07
N GLU A 275 30.27 9.50 0.44
CA GLU A 275 30.79 9.96 -0.83
C GLU A 275 29.90 9.51 -2.01
N PRO A 276 30.12 10.03 -3.24
CA PRO A 276 29.30 9.68 -4.41
C PRO A 276 29.35 8.19 -4.78
N TYR A 277 28.27 7.70 -5.41
CA TYR A 277 28.16 6.36 -5.97
C TYR A 277 28.28 5.24 -4.91
N VAL A 278 27.72 5.47 -3.73
CA VAL A 278 27.62 4.45 -2.69
C VAL A 278 26.27 3.75 -2.79
N VAL A 279 26.29 2.42 -2.69
CA VAL A 279 25.09 1.57 -2.66
C VAL A 279 25.02 0.84 -1.33
N PHE A 280 23.93 1.06 -0.61
CA PHE A 280 23.58 0.32 0.59
C PHE A 280 22.55 -0.75 0.22
N GLY A 281 22.96 -2.02 0.24
CA GLY A 281 22.10 -3.19 0.18
C GLY A 281 21.42 -3.46 1.53
N PRO A 282 20.67 -4.57 1.64
CA PRO A 282 19.97 -4.93 2.86
C PRO A 282 20.89 -5.14 4.07
N ASN A 283 20.33 -4.92 5.27
CA ASN A 283 20.98 -5.15 6.56
C ASN A 283 22.29 -4.38 6.73
N VAL A 284 22.28 -3.08 6.39
CA VAL A 284 23.44 -2.20 6.61
C VAL A 284 23.13 -1.20 7.71
N THR A 285 24.02 -1.18 8.71
CA THR A 285 24.06 -0.20 9.79
C THR A 285 25.38 0.55 9.73
N VAL A 286 25.32 1.88 9.69
CA VAL A 286 26.48 2.76 9.78
C VAL A 286 26.34 3.62 11.02
N GLU A 287 27.29 3.52 11.94
CA GLU A 287 27.28 4.33 13.16
C GLU A 287 27.75 5.78 12.90
N SER A 288 27.49 6.64 13.88
CA SER A 288 27.76 8.08 13.81
C SER A 288 29.23 8.40 13.49
N GLY A 289 29.45 9.40 12.66
CA GLY A 289 30.78 9.89 12.31
C GLY A 289 31.60 8.95 11.41
N ALA A 290 31.04 7.85 10.93
CA ALA A 290 31.72 6.97 9.99
C ALA A 290 31.84 7.64 8.58
N HIS A 291 32.81 7.21 7.81
CA HIS A 291 33.06 7.74 6.46
C HIS A 291 33.02 6.61 5.43
N ILE A 292 32.03 6.65 4.52
CA ILE A 292 31.92 5.70 3.42
C ILE A 292 32.41 6.35 2.15
N ARG A 293 33.50 5.80 1.60
CA ARG A 293 34.14 6.32 0.39
C ARG A 293 33.36 5.97 -0.87
N ALA A 294 33.61 6.77 -1.90
CA ALA A 294 32.96 6.60 -3.20
C ALA A 294 33.14 5.19 -3.77
N PHE A 295 32.14 4.75 -4.56
CA PHE A 295 32.08 3.45 -5.21
C PHE A 295 32.05 2.24 -4.26
N SER A 296 31.64 2.44 -3.02
CA SER A 296 31.44 1.33 -2.07
C SER A 296 30.06 0.71 -2.27
N HIS A 297 30.00 -0.62 -2.20
CA HIS A 297 28.77 -1.38 -2.10
C HIS A 297 28.81 -2.18 -0.79
N LEU A 298 27.90 -1.89 0.12
CA LEU A 298 27.80 -2.56 1.42
C LEU A 298 26.52 -3.39 1.46
N GLU A 299 26.60 -4.59 2.02
CA GLU A 299 25.46 -5.48 2.27
C GLU A 299 25.74 -6.32 3.52
N GLY A 300 24.73 -6.51 4.39
CA GLY A 300 24.88 -7.28 5.61
C GLY A 300 26.01 -6.78 6.53
N ALA A 301 26.26 -5.48 6.57
CA ALA A 301 27.45 -4.89 7.19
C ALA A 301 27.10 -3.96 8.34
N HIS A 302 27.94 -4.01 9.39
CA HIS A 302 27.93 -3.05 10.48
C HIS A 302 29.23 -2.23 10.45
N VAL A 303 29.12 -0.93 10.21
CA VAL A 303 30.24 0.01 10.19
C VAL A 303 30.26 0.75 11.52
N SER A 304 31.30 0.53 12.32
CA SER A 304 31.44 1.14 13.64
C SER A 304 31.72 2.65 13.58
N GLN A 305 31.47 3.31 14.71
CA GLN A 305 31.64 4.75 14.88
C GLN A 305 33.03 5.22 14.44
N GLY A 306 33.06 6.24 13.61
CA GLY A 306 34.29 6.86 13.11
C GLY A 306 35.13 5.99 12.17
N ALA A 307 34.65 4.79 11.80
CA ALA A 307 35.35 3.94 10.85
C ALA A 307 35.33 4.55 9.43
N VAL A 308 36.35 4.22 8.64
CA VAL A 308 36.47 4.60 7.24
C VAL A 308 36.42 3.33 6.41
N VAL A 309 35.44 3.24 5.50
CA VAL A 309 35.21 2.06 4.64
C VAL A 309 35.23 2.46 3.18
N GLY A 310 35.86 1.61 2.36
CA GLY A 310 35.77 1.70 0.90
C GLY A 310 37.06 2.02 0.20
N PRO A 311 36.96 2.10 -1.15
CA PRO A 311 37.06 0.97 -2.06
C PRO A 311 38.40 0.36 -1.97
#